data_3eb991ef563a257b3c75ab02352edbdc
#
_entry.id   3eb991ef563a257b3c75ab02352edbdc
#
_cell.length_a   1.000
_cell.length_b   1.000
_cell.length_c   1.000
_cell.angle_alpha   90.00
_cell.angle_beta   90.00
_cell.angle_gamma   90.00
#
_symmetry.space_group_name_H-M   'P 1'
#
loop_
_entity.id
_entity.type
_entity.pdbx_description
1 polymer ?
#
loop_
_entity_poly.entity_id
_entity_poly.type
_entity_poly.pdbx_seq_one_letter_code
_entity_poly.pdbx_strand_id
1 'polypeptide(L)'
;MKTTNEKQMQSTPKSTAGKRGNLILLVALLVAVLMVVAGIGRARAGVEGEMPALAQGASAALPLPTTKEDFFLPGTQPSPPGVDGHPPIEIANPDDCNACHTEPIYDAWRGSMMAQAGRDPVFWAAFAVAQNDAADAGEYCLRCHTPRGWYAGRSNPADGSALEADDFSAGVACELCHRMVDPVTGADDEVAAIDATIRADLTDPPPGDHFGSAMIILDPKDNRRGPFAFPTSGYHVRLQARFQGQDDPMEASRLCGSCHNVDNPLLSWNENPPGGGPAQFWPNEMNTAAPSFGKDVLFPVERTYEEWLYSAYADGGVYAPQFAGAKP
;
A
#
# COMPACT_ATOMS: atom_id res chain seq x y z
N MET A 1 -34.80 -74.32 -12.71
CA MET A 1 -36.18 -73.83 -12.43
C MET A 1 -36.27 -72.40 -12.90
N LYS A 2 -37.01 -72.16 -13.97
CA LYS A 2 -37.28 -70.89 -14.58
C LYS A 2 -38.49 -70.27 -13.87
N THR A 3 -38.42 -68.99 -13.49
CA THR A 3 -39.64 -68.18 -13.26
C THR A 3 -39.44 -66.81 -13.89
N THR A 4 -40.14 -66.66 -14.97
CA THR A 4 -40.41 -65.45 -15.70
C THR A 4 -41.35 -64.56 -14.91
N ASN A 5 -41.07 -63.26 -14.83
CA ASN A 5 -42.01 -62.24 -14.31
C ASN A 5 -42.22 -61.15 -15.38
N GLU A 6 -43.41 -61.23 -15.97
CA GLU A 6 -43.95 -60.22 -16.89
C GLU A 6 -44.29 -58.94 -16.12
N LYS A 7 -43.81 -57.81 -16.55
CA LYS A 7 -44.27 -56.50 -16.08
C LYS A 7 -45.22 -55.89 -17.11
N GLN A 8 -46.45 -55.81 -16.70
CA GLN A 8 -47.50 -55.07 -17.39
C GLN A 8 -47.14 -53.58 -17.51
N MET A 9 -47.26 -53.10 -18.71
CA MET A 9 -47.07 -51.70 -19.11
C MET A 9 -48.42 -50.98 -18.97
N GLN A 10 -48.56 -50.15 -17.90
CA GLN A 10 -49.69 -49.25 -17.73
C GLN A 10 -49.40 -47.94 -18.47
N SER A 11 -50.27 -47.63 -19.42
CA SER A 11 -50.30 -46.37 -20.13
C SER A 11 -50.94 -45.25 -19.30
N THR A 12 -50.20 -44.21 -18.98
CA THR A 12 -50.73 -43.01 -18.34
C THR A 12 -51.22 -41.99 -19.39
N PRO A 13 -52.37 -41.30 -19.11
CA PRO A 13 -52.90 -40.32 -20.06
C PRO A 13 -52.08 -39.03 -20.07
N LYS A 14 -51.80 -38.48 -21.24
CA LYS A 14 -51.08 -37.21 -21.44
C LYS A 14 -51.96 -36.04 -21.01
N SER A 15 -51.59 -35.35 -19.94
CA SER A 15 -52.19 -34.10 -19.48
C SER A 15 -51.85 -32.93 -20.43
N THR A 16 -52.88 -32.30 -21.00
CA THR A 16 -52.78 -31.12 -21.89
C THR A 16 -52.73 -29.79 -21.16
N ALA A 17 -52.48 -29.80 -19.83
CA ALA A 17 -52.50 -28.59 -18.98
C ALA A 17 -51.22 -27.71 -19.03
N GLY A 18 -50.14 -28.16 -19.72
CA GLY A 18 -48.82 -27.49 -19.63
C GLY A 18 -48.65 -26.20 -20.43
N LYS A 19 -49.42 -25.97 -21.50
CA LYS A 19 -49.15 -24.82 -22.41
C LYS A 19 -49.76 -23.49 -21.94
N ARG A 20 -50.87 -23.50 -21.21
CA ARG A 20 -51.52 -22.25 -20.72
C ARG A 20 -50.81 -21.69 -19.47
N GLY A 21 -50.28 -22.53 -18.60
CA GLY A 21 -49.50 -22.11 -17.43
C GLY A 21 -48.23 -21.37 -17.77
N ASN A 22 -47.49 -21.85 -18.78
CA ASN A 22 -46.22 -21.23 -19.19
C ASN A 22 -46.42 -19.86 -19.86
N LEU A 23 -47.55 -19.63 -20.55
CA LEU A 23 -47.85 -18.34 -21.16
C LEU A 23 -48.22 -17.29 -20.09
N ILE A 24 -48.96 -17.67 -19.05
CA ILE A 24 -49.28 -16.76 -17.94
C ILE A 24 -48.02 -16.39 -17.15
N LEU A 25 -47.12 -17.33 -16.93
CA LEU A 25 -45.85 -17.08 -16.23
C LEU A 25 -44.94 -16.15 -17.04
N LEU A 26 -44.85 -16.33 -18.35
CA LEU A 26 -44.08 -15.47 -19.25
C LEU A 26 -44.61 -14.05 -19.30
N VAL A 27 -45.93 -13.87 -19.35
CA VAL A 27 -46.57 -12.54 -19.34
C VAL A 27 -46.37 -11.85 -17.99
N ALA A 28 -46.47 -12.59 -16.87
CA ALA A 28 -46.24 -12.04 -15.55
C ALA A 28 -44.76 -11.60 -15.38
N LEU A 29 -43.81 -12.37 -15.92
CA LEU A 29 -42.36 -12.00 -15.89
C LEU A 29 -42.11 -10.75 -16.74
N LEU A 30 -42.72 -10.64 -17.91
CA LEU A 30 -42.56 -9.49 -18.79
C LEU A 30 -43.16 -8.21 -18.18
N VAL A 31 -44.28 -8.30 -17.50
CA VAL A 31 -44.92 -7.18 -16.77
C VAL A 31 -44.02 -6.78 -15.58
N ALA A 32 -43.45 -7.73 -14.85
CA ALA A 32 -42.55 -7.45 -13.74
C ALA A 32 -41.28 -6.73 -14.22
N VAL A 33 -40.69 -7.17 -15.34
CA VAL A 33 -39.52 -6.52 -15.94
C VAL A 33 -39.85 -5.10 -16.43
N LEU A 34 -41.02 -4.91 -17.06
CA LEU A 34 -41.49 -3.59 -17.49
C LEU A 34 -41.73 -2.64 -16.31
N MET A 35 -42.27 -3.15 -15.19
CA MET A 35 -42.44 -2.36 -13.96
C MET A 35 -41.13 -1.96 -13.32
N VAL A 36 -40.10 -2.84 -13.33
CA VAL A 36 -38.79 -2.53 -12.83
C VAL A 36 -38.09 -1.48 -13.72
N VAL A 37 -38.21 -1.62 -15.05
CA VAL A 37 -37.61 -0.64 -15.99
C VAL A 37 -38.34 0.72 -15.90
N ALA A 38 -39.63 0.74 -15.73
CA ALA A 38 -40.43 1.97 -15.50
C ALA A 38 -40.12 2.60 -14.12
N GLY A 39 -39.85 1.77 -13.10
CA GLY A 39 -39.42 2.22 -11.77
C GLY A 39 -38.03 2.86 -11.78
N ILE A 40 -37.11 2.28 -12.52
CA ILE A 40 -35.76 2.84 -12.70
C ILE A 40 -35.82 4.16 -13.49
N GLY A 41 -36.68 4.25 -14.50
CA GLY A 41 -36.89 5.50 -15.25
C GLY A 41 -37.48 6.62 -14.39
N ARG A 42 -38.41 6.30 -13.46
CA ARG A 42 -39.00 7.29 -12.53
C ARG A 42 -38.05 7.67 -11.37
N ALA A 43 -37.19 6.75 -10.91
CA ALA A 43 -36.18 7.07 -9.91
C ALA A 43 -35.09 8.03 -10.46
N ARG A 44 -34.87 8.03 -11.77
CA ARG A 44 -33.98 8.98 -12.42
C ARG A 44 -34.58 10.39 -12.64
N ALA A 45 -35.89 10.50 -12.74
CA ALA A 45 -36.58 11.78 -12.95
C ALA A 45 -36.82 12.59 -11.65
N GLY A 46 -36.45 12.06 -10.49
CA GLY A 46 -36.65 12.69 -9.18
C GLY A 46 -35.38 13.17 -8.48
N VAL A 47 -34.21 13.08 -9.12
CA VAL A 47 -32.94 13.63 -8.62
C VAL A 47 -32.46 14.75 -9.56
N GLU A 48 -33.37 15.59 -10.01
CA GLU A 48 -33.08 16.98 -10.34
C GLU A 48 -33.34 17.85 -9.10
N GLY A 49 -32.75 17.45 -7.96
CA GLY A 49 -32.35 18.43 -6.98
C GLY A 49 -31.21 19.20 -7.64
N GLU A 50 -31.40 20.50 -7.87
CA GLU A 50 -30.35 21.43 -8.17
C GLU A 50 -29.16 21.06 -7.26
N MET A 51 -28.13 20.43 -7.84
CA MET A 51 -26.82 20.46 -7.20
C MET A 51 -26.56 21.93 -6.96
N PRO A 52 -26.28 22.35 -5.71
CA PRO A 52 -25.86 23.72 -5.50
C PRO A 52 -24.75 23.95 -6.50
N ALA A 53 -24.87 24.99 -7.32
CA ALA A 53 -23.90 25.35 -8.30
C ALA A 53 -22.56 25.39 -7.55
N LEU A 54 -21.79 24.31 -7.66
CA LEU A 54 -20.40 24.28 -7.26
C LEU A 54 -19.82 25.45 -8.01
N ALA A 55 -19.41 26.45 -7.28
CA ALA A 55 -19.06 27.77 -7.74
C ALA A 55 -18.35 27.68 -9.09
N GLN A 56 -19.09 28.06 -10.15
CA GLN A 56 -18.49 28.36 -11.44
C GLN A 56 -17.64 29.61 -11.18
N GLY A 57 -16.35 29.38 -10.87
CA GLY A 57 -15.44 30.48 -10.56
C GLY A 57 -14.29 30.12 -9.64
N ALA A 58 -14.08 28.87 -9.27
CA ALA A 58 -12.77 28.47 -8.82
C ALA A 58 -11.85 28.60 -10.04
N SER A 59 -11.16 29.72 -10.17
CA SER A 59 -9.90 29.76 -10.90
C SER A 59 -9.15 28.50 -10.45
N ALA A 60 -8.78 27.62 -11.38
CA ALA A 60 -7.95 26.47 -11.03
C ALA A 60 -6.79 27.05 -10.22
N ALA A 61 -6.77 26.79 -8.92
CA ALA A 61 -5.69 27.25 -8.07
C ALA A 61 -4.43 26.65 -8.70
N LEU A 62 -3.42 27.50 -8.91
CA LEU A 62 -2.12 26.99 -9.31
C LEU A 62 -1.65 26.05 -8.22
N PRO A 63 -0.97 24.93 -8.56
CA PRO A 63 -0.41 24.06 -7.54
C PRO A 63 0.49 24.86 -6.60
N LEU A 64 0.58 24.44 -5.35
CA LEU A 64 1.57 24.97 -4.43
C LEU A 64 2.95 24.85 -5.11
N PRO A 65 3.78 25.90 -5.09
CA PRO A 65 5.08 25.90 -5.76
C PRO A 65 6.13 25.17 -4.90
N THR A 66 5.79 23.97 -4.46
CA THR A 66 6.68 23.06 -3.74
C THR A 66 7.78 22.51 -4.63
N THR A 67 8.84 22.04 -4.01
CA THR A 67 9.96 21.36 -4.63
C THR A 67 10.17 20.00 -3.97
N LYS A 68 11.11 19.20 -4.44
CA LYS A 68 11.46 17.91 -3.84
C LYS A 68 11.93 18.03 -2.39
N GLU A 69 12.54 19.15 -2.01
CA GLU A 69 12.99 19.43 -0.65
C GLU A 69 11.84 19.46 0.33
N ASP A 70 10.66 19.95 -0.08
CA ASP A 70 9.46 19.94 0.75
C ASP A 70 8.98 18.52 1.08
N PHE A 71 9.32 17.55 0.23
CA PHE A 71 8.97 16.13 0.38
C PHE A 71 10.16 15.27 0.84
N PHE A 72 11.27 15.90 1.21
CA PHE A 72 12.41 15.17 1.76
C PHE A 72 12.03 14.49 3.08
N LEU A 73 12.48 13.26 3.23
CA LEU A 73 12.37 12.47 4.44
C LEU A 73 13.67 11.70 4.64
N PRO A 74 14.13 11.53 5.90
CA PRO A 74 15.35 10.78 6.21
C PRO A 74 15.32 9.32 5.72
N GLY A 75 16.47 8.68 5.76
CA GLY A 75 16.67 7.30 5.34
C GLY A 75 17.59 7.19 4.15
N THR A 76 17.58 6.03 3.52
CA THR A 76 18.34 5.80 2.29
C THR A 76 17.74 6.61 1.15
N GLN A 77 18.53 7.48 0.55
CA GLN A 77 18.10 8.33 -0.57
C GLN A 77 18.53 7.74 -1.91
N PRO A 78 17.75 7.96 -2.99
CA PRO A 78 18.21 7.64 -4.32
C PRO A 78 19.40 8.52 -4.68
N SER A 79 20.40 7.93 -5.30
CA SER A 79 21.47 8.71 -5.94
C SER A 79 20.96 9.25 -7.27
N PRO A 80 20.92 10.58 -7.48
CA PRO A 80 20.65 11.11 -8.79
C PRO A 80 21.68 10.59 -9.78
N PRO A 81 21.29 10.20 -10.98
CA PRO A 81 22.26 9.80 -12.01
C PRO A 81 23.30 10.90 -12.22
N GLY A 82 24.58 10.59 -11.94
CA GLY A 82 25.69 11.49 -12.18
C GLY A 82 26.11 12.42 -11.02
N VAL A 83 25.49 12.30 -9.85
CA VAL A 83 25.93 13.02 -8.64
C VAL A 83 26.73 12.09 -7.72
N ASP A 84 27.93 12.52 -7.33
CA ASP A 84 28.81 11.97 -6.28
C ASP A 84 29.25 10.50 -6.36
N GLY A 85 29.19 9.87 -7.54
CA GLY A 85 29.81 8.55 -7.76
C GLY A 85 29.13 7.39 -7.01
N HIS A 86 28.01 7.61 -6.37
CA HIS A 86 27.17 6.54 -5.84
C HIS A 86 26.25 6.01 -6.96
N PRO A 87 26.28 4.71 -7.24
CA PRO A 87 25.35 4.14 -8.21
C PRO A 87 23.90 4.24 -7.65
N PRO A 88 22.91 4.32 -8.54
CA PRO A 88 21.51 4.14 -8.13
C PRO A 88 21.37 2.86 -7.31
N ILE A 89 20.47 2.87 -6.34
CA ILE A 89 20.15 1.66 -5.58
C ILE A 89 19.19 0.83 -6.41
N GLU A 90 19.73 -0.21 -7.02
CA GLU A 90 18.91 -1.15 -7.76
C GLU A 90 18.15 -2.06 -6.79
N ILE A 91 16.85 -2.17 -6.97
CA ILE A 91 15.96 -3.15 -6.37
C ILE A 91 15.65 -4.20 -7.42
N ALA A 92 15.96 -5.47 -7.14
CA ALA A 92 15.74 -6.55 -8.07
C ALA A 92 14.25 -6.67 -8.47
N ASN A 93 14.03 -7.00 -9.74
CA ASN A 93 12.68 -7.32 -10.19
C ASN A 93 12.20 -8.59 -9.47
N PRO A 94 10.99 -8.64 -8.91
CA PRO A 94 10.44 -9.84 -8.28
C PRO A 94 10.44 -11.08 -9.18
N ASP A 95 10.39 -10.92 -10.50
CA ASP A 95 10.48 -12.02 -11.44
C ASP A 95 11.84 -12.74 -11.39
N ASP A 96 12.91 -12.04 -11.03
CA ASP A 96 14.22 -12.66 -10.80
C ASP A 96 14.18 -13.58 -9.57
N CYS A 97 13.40 -13.22 -8.55
CA CYS A 97 13.20 -14.03 -7.36
C CYS A 97 12.40 -15.31 -7.66
N ASN A 98 11.46 -15.23 -8.60
CA ASN A 98 10.63 -16.35 -9.03
C ASN A 98 11.44 -17.52 -9.59
N ALA A 99 12.63 -17.28 -10.10
CA ALA A 99 13.50 -18.35 -10.60
C ALA A 99 13.82 -19.43 -9.55
N CYS A 100 13.81 -19.04 -8.25
CA CYS A 100 14.08 -19.95 -7.12
C CYS A 100 12.94 -19.97 -6.09
N HIS A 101 12.22 -18.87 -5.92
CA HIS A 101 11.15 -18.71 -4.93
C HIS A 101 9.76 -18.76 -5.60
N THR A 102 9.42 -19.89 -6.19
CA THR A 102 8.16 -20.14 -6.88
C THR A 102 6.96 -20.17 -5.90
N GLU A 103 6.08 -21.13 -6.02
CA GLU A 103 5.03 -21.37 -5.02
C GLU A 103 5.62 -21.92 -3.70
N PRO A 104 5.09 -21.52 -2.54
CA PRO A 104 3.99 -20.55 -2.32
C PRO A 104 4.45 -19.10 -2.19
N ILE A 105 5.74 -18.81 -2.28
CA ILE A 105 6.32 -17.50 -1.91
C ILE A 105 5.99 -16.45 -2.96
N TYR A 106 6.44 -16.64 -4.20
CA TYR A 106 6.22 -15.67 -5.28
C TYR A 106 4.74 -15.50 -5.59
N ASP A 107 3.98 -16.58 -5.68
CA ASP A 107 2.56 -16.52 -6.02
C ASP A 107 1.72 -15.86 -4.91
N ALA A 108 2.08 -16.07 -3.63
CA ALA A 108 1.46 -15.37 -2.52
C ALA A 108 1.72 -13.85 -2.59
N TRP A 109 2.98 -13.46 -2.84
CA TRP A 109 3.33 -12.06 -3.03
C TRP A 109 2.59 -11.44 -4.24
N ARG A 110 2.63 -12.11 -5.38
CA ARG A 110 1.99 -11.64 -6.64
C ARG A 110 0.49 -11.38 -6.48
N GLY A 111 -0.18 -12.17 -5.62
CA GLY A 111 -1.59 -11.99 -5.28
C GLY A 111 -1.87 -10.86 -4.27
N SER A 112 -0.84 -10.27 -3.68
CA SER A 112 -1.01 -9.22 -2.66
C SER A 112 -1.26 -7.84 -3.28
N MET A 113 -1.88 -6.95 -2.49
CA MET A 113 -2.04 -5.54 -2.89
C MET A 113 -0.70 -4.82 -3.03
N MET A 114 0.32 -5.21 -2.26
CA MET A 114 1.67 -4.65 -2.36
C MET A 114 2.31 -4.94 -3.73
N ALA A 115 2.13 -6.13 -4.28
CA ALA A 115 2.58 -6.43 -5.63
C ALA A 115 1.84 -5.61 -6.70
N GLN A 116 0.66 -5.12 -6.41
CA GLN A 116 -0.16 -4.31 -7.32
C GLN A 116 0.05 -2.80 -7.14
N ALA A 117 0.81 -2.36 -6.13
CA ALA A 117 0.91 -0.95 -5.72
C ALA A 117 1.27 0.00 -6.88
N GLY A 118 2.19 -0.41 -7.75
CA GLY A 118 2.60 0.39 -8.93
C GLY A 118 1.57 0.39 -10.08
N ARG A 119 0.53 -0.46 -10.03
CA ARG A 119 -0.49 -0.61 -11.08
C ARG A 119 -1.89 -0.24 -10.61
N ASP A 120 -2.03 0.19 -9.37
CA ASP A 120 -3.33 0.56 -8.78
C ASP A 120 -3.89 1.82 -9.47
N PRO A 121 -5.04 1.72 -10.17
CA PRO A 121 -5.62 2.87 -10.84
C PRO A 121 -6.15 3.93 -9.86
N VAL A 122 -6.49 3.56 -8.63
CA VAL A 122 -6.94 4.51 -7.60
C VAL A 122 -5.75 5.33 -7.11
N PHE A 123 -4.60 4.68 -6.91
CA PHE A 123 -3.35 5.38 -6.60
C PHE A 123 -3.00 6.40 -7.69
N TRP A 124 -3.01 6.02 -8.96
CA TRP A 124 -2.66 6.93 -10.06
C TRP A 124 -3.64 8.09 -10.21
N ALA A 125 -4.91 7.88 -9.89
CA ALA A 125 -5.88 8.97 -9.83
C ALA A 125 -5.58 9.95 -8.69
N ALA A 126 -5.28 9.44 -7.49
CA ALA A 126 -4.87 10.26 -6.35
C ALA A 126 -3.54 10.98 -6.59
N PHE A 127 -2.59 10.31 -7.23
CA PHE A 127 -1.30 10.88 -7.66
C PHE A 127 -1.50 12.09 -8.58
N ALA A 128 -2.38 11.96 -9.57
CA ALA A 128 -2.69 13.08 -10.46
C ALA A 128 -3.33 14.27 -9.72
N VAL A 129 -4.16 14.02 -8.72
CA VAL A 129 -4.71 15.09 -7.86
C VAL A 129 -3.61 15.74 -7.05
N ALA A 130 -2.75 14.96 -6.39
CA ALA A 130 -1.65 15.49 -5.58
C ALA A 130 -0.70 16.38 -6.40
N GLN A 131 -0.37 15.97 -7.62
CA GLN A 131 0.47 16.78 -8.54
C GLN A 131 -0.21 18.06 -9.00
N ASN A 132 -1.53 18.12 -9.06
CA ASN A 132 -2.27 19.35 -9.33
C ASN A 132 -2.37 20.27 -8.12
N ASP A 133 -2.28 19.70 -6.91
CA ASP A 133 -2.35 20.48 -5.67
C ASP A 133 -0.99 21.02 -5.23
N ALA A 134 0.08 20.24 -5.42
CA ALA A 134 1.44 20.61 -5.04
C ALA A 134 2.45 20.07 -6.07
N ALA A 135 3.31 20.95 -6.57
CA ALA A 135 4.37 20.57 -7.50
C ALA A 135 5.31 19.57 -6.80
N ASP A 136 5.86 18.63 -7.55
CA ASP A 136 6.77 17.58 -7.06
C ASP A 136 6.21 16.65 -5.97
N ALA A 137 4.90 16.70 -5.65
CA ALA A 137 4.28 15.80 -4.67
C ALA A 137 4.45 14.31 -5.01
N GLY A 138 4.65 13.98 -6.27
CA GLY A 138 4.93 12.62 -6.72
C GLY A 138 6.18 12.01 -6.12
N GLU A 139 7.19 12.81 -5.79
CA GLU A 139 8.40 12.36 -5.09
C GLU A 139 8.05 11.61 -3.80
N TYR A 140 7.07 12.12 -3.07
CA TYR A 140 6.56 11.49 -1.86
C TYR A 140 5.79 10.19 -2.12
N CYS A 141 4.89 10.21 -3.09
CA CYS A 141 4.01 9.09 -3.40
C CYS A 141 4.77 7.87 -3.94
N LEU A 142 5.75 8.11 -4.83
CA LEU A 142 6.49 7.05 -5.53
C LEU A 142 7.39 6.24 -4.60
N ARG A 143 7.81 6.78 -3.46
CA ARG A 143 8.60 6.07 -2.44
C ARG A 143 7.97 4.75 -2.00
N CYS A 144 6.64 4.74 -1.84
CA CYS A 144 5.89 3.57 -1.38
C CYS A 144 5.29 2.77 -2.52
N HIS A 145 4.82 3.43 -3.59
CA HIS A 145 4.02 2.79 -4.64
C HIS A 145 4.84 2.24 -5.79
N THR A 146 6.01 2.85 -6.08
CA THR A 146 6.98 2.36 -7.05
C THR A 146 8.41 2.44 -6.50
N PRO A 147 8.69 1.83 -5.34
CA PRO A 147 9.98 2.00 -4.66
C PRO A 147 11.16 1.59 -5.52
N ARG A 148 11.03 0.57 -6.38
CA ARG A 148 12.10 0.19 -7.32
C ARG A 148 12.50 1.37 -8.21
N GLY A 149 11.56 2.05 -8.82
CA GLY A 149 11.81 3.23 -9.63
C GLY A 149 12.34 4.39 -8.81
N TRP A 150 11.78 4.61 -7.62
CA TRP A 150 12.19 5.68 -6.74
C TRP A 150 13.67 5.53 -6.31
N TYR A 151 14.08 4.37 -5.79
CA TYR A 151 15.47 4.13 -5.38
C TYR A 151 16.47 4.15 -6.54
N ALA A 152 16.01 3.85 -7.74
CA ALA A 152 16.81 3.99 -8.95
C ALA A 152 16.88 5.44 -9.48
N GLY A 153 16.32 6.41 -8.76
CA GLY A 153 16.33 7.83 -9.14
C GLY A 153 15.32 8.19 -10.23
N ARG A 154 14.43 7.29 -10.60
CA ARG A 154 13.41 7.51 -11.64
C ARG A 154 12.15 8.24 -11.16
N SER A 155 12.18 8.77 -9.94
CA SER A 155 11.22 9.80 -9.49
C SER A 155 11.61 11.22 -9.95
N ASN A 156 12.57 11.35 -10.83
CA ASN A 156 12.96 12.63 -11.41
C ASN A 156 12.76 12.62 -12.93
N PRO A 157 11.75 13.33 -13.46
CA PRO A 157 10.80 14.22 -12.77
C PRO A 157 9.80 13.49 -11.88
N ALA A 158 9.23 14.21 -10.91
CA ALA A 158 8.31 13.65 -9.92
C ALA A 158 6.92 13.29 -10.47
N ASP A 159 6.67 13.54 -11.75
CA ASP A 159 5.42 13.23 -12.45
C ASP A 159 5.28 11.74 -12.87
N GLY A 160 6.28 10.93 -12.54
CA GLY A 160 6.32 9.50 -12.88
C GLY A 160 6.68 9.20 -14.34
N SER A 161 7.00 10.20 -15.16
CA SER A 161 7.30 10.02 -16.60
C SER A 161 8.62 9.29 -16.85
N ALA A 162 9.53 9.25 -15.87
CA ALA A 162 10.79 8.52 -15.96
C ALA A 162 10.70 7.05 -15.47
N LEU A 163 9.55 6.62 -14.97
CA LEU A 163 9.36 5.23 -14.54
C LEU A 163 9.33 4.29 -15.74
N GLU A 164 9.89 3.12 -15.54
CA GLU A 164 9.94 2.04 -16.52
C GLU A 164 8.80 1.03 -16.30
N ALA A 165 8.51 0.22 -17.31
CA ALA A 165 7.47 -0.80 -17.23
C ALA A 165 7.65 -1.75 -16.02
N ASP A 166 8.90 -2.08 -15.71
CA ASP A 166 9.26 -2.94 -14.58
C ASP A 166 9.01 -2.27 -13.22
N ASP A 167 9.05 -0.95 -13.13
CA ASP A 167 8.75 -0.25 -11.90
C ASP A 167 7.26 -0.37 -11.53
N PHE A 168 6.40 -0.28 -12.54
CA PHE A 168 4.96 -0.49 -12.36
C PHE A 168 4.64 -1.94 -11.99
N SER A 169 5.30 -2.91 -12.62
CA SER A 169 5.03 -4.32 -12.40
C SER A 169 5.63 -4.86 -11.10
N ALA A 170 6.72 -4.28 -10.63
CA ALA A 170 7.38 -4.68 -9.40
C ALA A 170 6.57 -4.31 -8.14
N GLY A 171 5.80 -3.21 -8.17
CA GLY A 171 5.11 -2.73 -6.98
C GLY A 171 6.06 -2.62 -5.78
N VAL A 172 5.64 -3.08 -4.60
CA VAL A 172 6.52 -3.28 -3.44
C VAL A 172 7.23 -4.62 -3.60
N ALA A 173 8.44 -4.57 -4.13
CA ALA A 173 9.23 -5.75 -4.48
C ALA A 173 9.72 -6.54 -3.26
N CYS A 174 9.96 -7.83 -3.44
CA CYS A 174 10.48 -8.72 -2.40
C CYS A 174 11.76 -8.16 -1.76
N GLU A 175 12.67 -7.71 -2.60
CA GLU A 175 13.97 -7.19 -2.17
C GLU A 175 13.86 -5.96 -1.28
N LEU A 176 12.86 -5.10 -1.49
CA LEU A 176 12.66 -3.93 -0.65
C LEU A 176 12.54 -4.35 0.82
N CYS A 177 11.56 -5.21 1.13
CA CYS A 177 11.35 -5.69 2.50
C CYS A 177 12.53 -6.49 3.03
N HIS A 178 13.13 -7.34 2.20
CA HIS A 178 14.25 -8.20 2.60
C HIS A 178 15.59 -7.48 2.72
N ARG A 179 15.71 -6.23 2.27
CA ARG A 179 16.89 -5.35 2.51
C ARG A 179 16.63 -4.26 3.55
N MET A 180 15.40 -4.11 4.02
CA MET A 180 15.12 -3.14 5.08
C MET A 180 15.91 -3.45 6.34
N VAL A 181 16.50 -2.41 6.90
CA VAL A 181 17.16 -2.37 8.21
C VAL A 181 16.15 -1.83 9.21
N ASP A 182 16.11 -2.39 10.42
CA ASP A 182 15.25 -1.86 11.48
C ASP A 182 15.65 -0.40 11.79
N PRO A 183 14.74 0.57 11.58
CA PRO A 183 15.02 1.97 11.85
C PRO A 183 15.12 2.27 13.35
N VAL A 184 14.52 1.45 14.21
CA VAL A 184 14.53 1.63 15.65
C VAL A 184 15.83 1.10 16.24
N THR A 185 16.45 1.92 17.07
CA THR A 185 17.69 1.56 17.75
C THR A 185 17.43 0.68 18.97
N GLY A 186 18.34 -0.25 19.26
CA GLY A 186 18.28 -1.08 20.47
C GLY A 186 17.64 -2.45 20.29
N ALA A 187 17.36 -2.87 19.05
CA ALA A 187 17.00 -4.27 18.78
C ALA A 187 18.17 -5.18 19.23
N ASP A 188 17.84 -6.20 20.00
CA ASP A 188 18.80 -7.19 20.51
C ASP A 188 18.69 -8.47 19.67
N ASP A 189 19.24 -8.42 18.47
CA ASP A 189 19.32 -9.56 17.57
C ASP A 189 20.71 -9.68 16.91
N GLU A 190 20.92 -10.74 16.15
CA GLU A 190 22.20 -11.06 15.52
C GLU A 190 22.64 -10.01 14.50
N VAL A 191 21.72 -9.22 13.97
CA VAL A 191 22.02 -8.19 12.98
C VAL A 191 22.19 -6.80 13.59
N ALA A 192 21.92 -6.62 14.88
CA ALA A 192 21.91 -5.32 15.56
C ALA A 192 23.21 -4.51 15.33
N ALA A 193 24.36 -5.16 15.36
CA ALA A 193 25.65 -4.50 15.12
C ALA A 193 25.83 -4.08 13.65
N ILE A 194 25.35 -4.90 12.72
CA ILE A 194 25.38 -4.60 11.28
C ILE A 194 24.46 -3.42 11.00
N ASP A 195 23.25 -3.48 11.52
CA ASP A 195 22.22 -2.46 11.33
C ASP A 195 22.62 -1.11 11.95
N ALA A 196 23.27 -1.14 13.13
CA ALA A 196 23.83 0.06 13.74
C ALA A 196 24.91 0.72 12.85
N THR A 197 25.74 -0.09 12.22
CA THR A 197 26.77 0.42 11.29
C THR A 197 26.11 1.06 10.06
N ILE A 198 25.13 0.40 9.46
CA ILE A 198 24.42 0.91 8.28
C ILE A 198 23.72 2.24 8.62
N ARG A 199 23.05 2.32 9.78
CA ARG A 199 22.41 3.57 10.24
C ARG A 199 23.43 4.69 10.44
N ALA A 200 24.58 4.39 11.00
CA ALA A 200 25.63 5.37 11.26
C ALA A 200 26.29 5.91 9.98
N ASP A 201 26.26 5.14 8.90
CA ASP A 201 26.82 5.53 7.60
C ASP A 201 25.86 6.42 6.78
N LEU A 202 24.61 6.58 7.21
CA LEU A 202 23.65 7.45 6.52
C LEU A 202 23.94 8.93 6.79
N THR A 203 23.80 9.76 5.77
CA THR A 203 23.88 11.22 5.90
C THR A 203 22.72 11.76 6.73
N ASP A 204 21.54 11.25 6.48
CA ASP A 204 20.29 11.67 7.13
C ASP A 204 19.56 10.44 7.68
N PRO A 205 20.00 9.91 8.83
CA PRO A 205 19.32 8.77 9.43
C PRO A 205 17.93 9.15 9.96
N PRO A 206 16.94 8.26 9.86
CA PRO A 206 15.67 8.44 10.54
C PRO A 206 15.85 8.64 12.05
N PRO A 207 14.91 9.32 12.73
CA PRO A 207 14.89 9.34 14.19
C PRO A 207 14.86 7.91 14.73
N GLY A 208 15.70 7.65 15.77
CA GLY A 208 15.84 6.29 16.30
C GLY A 208 14.64 5.75 17.06
N ASP A 209 13.63 6.56 17.29
CA ASP A 209 12.38 6.26 18.00
C ASP A 209 11.13 6.42 17.15
N HIS A 210 11.28 6.86 15.90
CA HIS A 210 10.18 7.07 14.98
C HIS A 210 10.51 6.55 13.58
N PHE A 211 9.50 6.01 12.92
CA PHE A 211 9.56 5.52 11.56
C PHE A 211 8.18 5.68 10.90
N GLY A 212 8.13 5.57 9.61
CA GLY A 212 6.92 5.79 8.82
C GLY A 212 7.25 6.58 7.57
N SER A 213 6.25 6.95 6.81
CA SER A 213 6.37 7.78 5.61
C SER A 213 7.47 7.33 4.63
N ALA A 214 7.79 6.03 4.63
CA ALA A 214 8.91 5.43 3.91
C ALA A 214 10.29 6.03 4.27
N MET A 215 10.52 6.39 5.53
CA MET A 215 11.85 6.65 6.07
C MET A 215 12.62 5.33 6.19
N ILE A 216 12.83 4.66 5.07
CA ILE A 216 13.39 3.32 4.99
C ILE A 216 14.90 3.39 4.94
N ILE A 217 15.53 2.50 5.69
CA ILE A 217 16.96 2.24 5.60
C ILE A 217 17.16 0.94 4.83
N LEU A 218 17.91 0.97 3.74
CA LEU A 218 18.28 -0.21 2.98
C LEU A 218 19.70 -0.64 3.25
N ASP A 219 19.91 -1.94 3.41
CA ASP A 219 21.26 -2.51 3.40
C ASP A 219 21.89 -2.25 2.03
N PRO A 220 23.07 -1.60 1.98
CA PRO A 220 23.76 -1.34 0.72
C PRO A 220 24.30 -2.61 0.06
N LYS A 221 24.35 -3.72 0.80
CA LYS A 221 24.77 -5.03 0.32
C LYS A 221 23.57 -5.91 -0.03
N ASP A 222 23.82 -6.95 -0.78
CA ASP A 222 22.83 -7.97 -1.12
C ASP A 222 22.58 -8.96 0.04
N ASN A 223 22.39 -8.41 1.24
CA ASN A 223 22.01 -9.18 2.41
C ASN A 223 20.48 -9.28 2.48
N ARG A 224 19.97 -10.49 2.64
CA ARG A 224 18.53 -10.74 2.75
C ARG A 224 18.18 -11.04 4.21
N ARG A 225 17.37 -10.18 4.80
CA ARG A 225 16.83 -10.35 6.15
C ARG A 225 15.56 -11.16 6.10
N GLY A 226 15.36 -11.98 7.11
CA GLY A 226 14.16 -12.81 7.24
C GLY A 226 14.05 -13.42 8.63
N PRO A 227 12.91 -14.11 8.92
CA PRO A 227 12.64 -14.64 10.26
C PRO A 227 13.49 -15.89 10.62
N PHE A 228 14.13 -16.52 9.63
CA PHE A 228 14.74 -17.83 9.84
C PHE A 228 16.27 -17.78 9.86
N ALA A 229 16.86 -18.43 10.88
CA ALA A 229 18.26 -18.74 10.87
C ALA A 229 18.52 -19.90 9.91
N PHE A 230 19.14 -19.63 8.77
CA PHE A 230 19.56 -20.69 7.86
C PHE A 230 21.08 -20.76 7.78
N PRO A 231 21.67 -21.95 7.64
CA PRO A 231 23.08 -22.06 7.36
C PRO A 231 23.42 -21.32 6.07
N THR A 232 24.56 -20.67 6.07
CA THR A 232 25.09 -19.87 4.98
C THR A 232 25.43 -20.75 3.78
N SER A 233 24.47 -21.11 2.99
CA SER A 233 24.71 -21.70 1.68
C SER A 233 23.61 -21.22 0.77
N GLY A 234 23.93 -20.43 -0.22
CA GLY A 234 22.92 -19.95 -1.13
C GLY A 234 23.39 -18.82 -2.00
N TYR A 235 22.51 -18.39 -2.82
CA TYR A 235 22.72 -17.38 -3.85
C TYR A 235 23.00 -15.97 -3.26
N HIS A 236 22.50 -15.70 -2.05
CA HIS A 236 22.71 -14.45 -1.33
C HIS A 236 22.95 -14.71 0.16
N VAL A 237 23.57 -13.75 0.83
CA VAL A 237 23.75 -13.77 2.29
C VAL A 237 22.39 -13.63 2.96
N ARG A 238 22.11 -14.47 3.96
CA ARG A 238 20.90 -14.44 4.75
C ARG A 238 21.20 -14.04 6.18
N LEU A 239 20.43 -13.10 6.68
CA LEU A 239 20.51 -12.61 8.04
C LEU A 239 19.18 -12.87 8.74
N GLN A 240 19.22 -13.45 9.93
CA GLN A 240 18.04 -13.52 10.77
C GLN A 240 17.84 -12.17 11.45
N ALA A 241 16.65 -11.59 11.25
CA ALA A 241 16.31 -10.29 11.81
C ALA A 241 14.87 -10.33 12.34
N ARG A 242 14.66 -9.74 13.53
CA ARG A 242 13.33 -9.66 14.16
C ARG A 242 12.39 -8.74 13.43
N PHE A 243 12.92 -7.69 12.82
CA PHE A 243 12.14 -6.75 12.01
C PHE A 243 11.39 -7.43 10.85
N GLN A 244 11.94 -8.51 10.29
CA GLN A 244 11.26 -9.40 9.33
C GLN A 244 10.77 -10.69 9.99
N GLY A 245 10.77 -10.75 11.32
CA GLY A 245 10.48 -11.95 12.10
C GLY A 245 8.99 -12.20 12.28
N GLN A 246 8.68 -13.38 12.85
CA GLN A 246 7.32 -13.77 13.24
C GLN A 246 7.18 -14.02 14.74
N ASP A 247 8.31 -14.03 15.47
CA ASP A 247 8.34 -14.40 16.88
C ASP A 247 7.79 -13.28 17.79
N ASP A 248 7.90 -12.03 17.35
CA ASP A 248 7.29 -10.87 17.98
C ASP A 248 6.43 -10.10 16.98
N PRO A 249 5.09 -10.19 17.07
CA PRO A 249 4.20 -9.49 16.18
C PRO A 249 4.37 -7.96 16.21
N MET A 250 4.78 -7.40 17.36
CA MET A 250 5.01 -5.96 17.51
C MET A 250 6.23 -5.51 16.68
N GLU A 251 7.32 -6.25 16.77
CA GLU A 251 8.53 -5.95 16.00
C GLU A 251 8.31 -6.15 14.49
N ALA A 252 7.70 -7.27 14.10
CA ALA A 252 7.42 -7.56 12.69
C ALA A 252 6.46 -6.57 12.05
N SER A 253 5.48 -6.07 12.79
CA SER A 253 4.51 -5.09 12.28
C SER A 253 5.13 -3.71 12.01
N ARG A 254 6.26 -3.37 12.65
CA ARG A 254 7.00 -2.14 12.34
C ARG A 254 7.47 -2.10 10.89
N LEU A 255 7.80 -3.24 10.30
CA LEU A 255 8.12 -3.31 8.88
C LEU A 255 6.97 -2.78 8.02
N CYS A 256 5.74 -3.15 8.33
CA CYS A 256 4.55 -2.61 7.66
C CYS A 256 4.39 -1.11 7.94
N GLY A 257 4.62 -0.70 9.18
CA GLY A 257 4.55 0.69 9.62
C GLY A 257 5.53 1.62 8.91
N SER A 258 6.61 1.08 8.34
CA SER A 258 7.55 1.88 7.54
C SER A 258 6.87 2.59 6.36
N CYS A 259 5.80 2.03 5.81
CA CYS A 259 5.00 2.63 4.74
C CYS A 259 3.56 2.94 5.19
N HIS A 260 2.97 2.12 6.09
CA HIS A 260 1.59 2.26 6.56
C HIS A 260 1.48 3.10 7.85
N ASN A 261 2.22 4.20 7.92
CA ASN A 261 2.15 5.23 8.94
C ASN A 261 2.68 6.53 8.31
N VAL A 262 1.79 7.31 7.72
CA VAL A 262 2.13 8.39 6.78
C VAL A 262 1.84 9.75 7.40
N ASP A 263 2.82 10.63 7.29
CA ASP A 263 2.76 12.02 7.72
C ASP A 263 2.85 12.97 6.53
N ASN A 264 2.30 14.18 6.65
CA ASN A 264 2.46 15.23 5.67
C ASN A 264 3.67 16.10 6.04
N PRO A 265 4.77 16.06 5.28
CA PRO A 265 5.98 16.84 5.59
C PRO A 265 5.83 18.35 5.41
N LEU A 266 4.75 18.82 4.78
CA LEU A 266 4.49 20.24 4.61
C LEU A 266 3.93 20.91 5.87
N LEU A 267 3.52 20.15 6.89
CA LEU A 267 2.87 20.65 8.09
C LEU A 267 3.54 20.07 9.34
N SER A 268 4.02 20.94 10.21
CA SER A 268 4.61 20.54 11.50
C SER A 268 3.84 21.12 12.68
N TRP A 269 3.87 20.38 13.79
CA TRP A 269 3.32 20.87 15.06
C TRP A 269 4.09 22.09 15.54
N ASN A 270 3.37 23.16 15.86
CA ASN A 270 3.92 24.43 16.31
C ASN A 270 3.27 24.86 17.62
N GLU A 271 4.07 24.89 18.68
CA GLU A 271 3.65 25.33 20.02
C GLU A 271 3.32 26.83 20.06
N ASN A 272 3.94 27.62 19.19
CA ASN A 272 3.82 29.07 19.15
C ASN A 272 3.55 29.56 17.72
N PRO A 273 2.38 29.28 17.15
CA PRO A 273 2.09 29.63 15.76
C PRO A 273 2.18 31.13 15.51
N PRO A 274 2.65 31.59 14.32
CA PRO A 274 2.68 33.00 13.95
C PRO A 274 1.32 33.66 14.12
N GLY A 275 1.30 34.84 14.73
CA GLY A 275 0.07 35.58 15.05
C GLY A 275 -0.52 35.24 16.42
N GLY A 276 0.08 34.31 17.16
CA GLY A 276 -0.40 33.83 18.46
C GLY A 276 -1.58 32.85 18.33
N GLY A 277 -1.92 32.20 19.40
CA GLY A 277 -3.00 31.23 19.45
C GLY A 277 -2.57 29.91 20.11
N PRO A 278 -3.45 28.91 20.18
CA PRO A 278 -3.10 27.60 20.70
C PRO A 278 -2.14 26.88 19.76
N ALA A 279 -1.35 25.96 20.34
CA ALA A 279 -0.50 25.05 19.57
C ALA A 279 -1.32 24.29 18.51
N GLN A 280 -0.80 24.19 17.31
CA GLN A 280 -1.48 23.58 16.17
C GLN A 280 -0.46 23.19 15.09
N PHE A 281 -0.90 22.38 14.13
CA PHE A 281 -0.12 22.14 12.91
C PHE A 281 -0.07 23.41 12.07
N TRP A 282 1.13 23.75 11.60
CA TRP A 282 1.41 24.96 10.85
C TRP A 282 2.24 24.62 9.59
N PRO A 283 2.01 25.29 8.47
CA PRO A 283 2.80 25.11 7.27
C PRO A 283 4.29 25.37 7.53
N ASN A 284 5.13 24.46 7.04
CA ASN A 284 6.57 24.63 7.02
C ASN A 284 6.98 25.69 6.00
N GLU A 285 8.20 26.18 6.10
CA GLU A 285 8.78 27.03 5.06
C GLU A 285 8.90 26.23 3.77
N MET A 286 8.44 26.81 2.66
CA MET A 286 8.45 26.14 1.36
C MET A 286 9.86 26.06 0.77
N ASN A 287 10.09 25.08 -0.07
CA ASN A 287 11.36 24.76 -0.73
C ASN A 287 12.49 24.41 0.26
N THR A 288 12.11 23.78 1.35
CA THR A 288 13.03 23.29 2.39
C THR A 288 12.43 22.07 3.07
N ALA A 289 13.29 21.16 3.52
CA ALA A 289 12.87 20.01 4.29
C ALA A 289 12.17 20.42 5.59
N ALA A 290 11.24 19.57 6.07
CA ALA A 290 10.62 19.76 7.36
C ALA A 290 11.68 19.91 8.48
N PRO A 291 11.43 20.74 9.49
CA PRO A 291 12.46 21.05 10.51
C PRO A 291 12.79 19.85 11.42
N SER A 292 11.90 18.87 11.49
CA SER A 292 12.06 17.65 12.29
C SER A 292 11.15 16.54 11.79
N PHE A 293 11.55 15.30 12.03
CA PHE A 293 10.87 14.08 11.62
C PHE A 293 10.53 13.14 12.81
N GLY A 294 10.57 13.67 14.01
CA GLY A 294 10.25 12.89 15.22
C GLY A 294 8.77 12.54 15.33
N LYS A 295 8.47 11.71 16.31
CA LYS A 295 7.10 11.29 16.59
C LYS A 295 6.19 12.51 16.86
N ASP A 296 5.00 12.47 16.29
CA ASP A 296 3.94 13.49 16.45
C ASP A 296 4.35 14.92 16.02
N VAL A 297 5.44 15.06 15.26
CA VAL A 297 5.90 16.35 14.74
C VAL A 297 5.18 16.74 13.47
N LEU A 298 5.06 15.81 12.52
CA LEU A 298 4.41 16.07 11.23
C LEU A 298 2.90 15.78 11.30
N PHE A 299 2.14 16.41 10.42
CA PHE A 299 0.69 16.22 10.37
C PHE A 299 0.34 14.79 9.95
N PRO A 300 -0.44 14.04 10.77
CA PRO A 300 -0.82 12.67 10.45
C PRO A 300 -1.78 12.61 9.27
N VAL A 301 -1.50 11.75 8.30
CA VAL A 301 -2.33 11.52 7.11
C VAL A 301 -2.96 10.13 7.14
N GLU A 302 -2.15 9.10 7.33
CA GLU A 302 -2.58 7.72 7.37
C GLU A 302 -1.89 7.05 8.56
N ARG A 303 -2.66 6.36 9.40
CA ARG A 303 -2.19 5.84 10.69
C ARG A 303 -2.54 4.37 10.86
N THR A 304 -2.61 3.59 9.80
CA THR A 304 -3.00 2.17 9.86
C THR A 304 -2.13 1.38 10.85
N TYR A 305 -0.82 1.63 10.86
CA TYR A 305 0.06 0.96 11.81
C TYR A 305 -0.21 1.40 13.27
N GLU A 306 -0.34 2.69 13.53
CA GLU A 306 -0.63 3.19 14.88
C GLU A 306 -2.04 2.81 15.34
N GLU A 307 -3.03 2.82 14.45
CA GLU A 307 -4.38 2.33 14.75
C GLU A 307 -4.36 0.86 15.17
N TRP A 308 -3.58 0.04 14.45
CA TRP A 308 -3.35 -1.35 14.84
C TRP A 308 -2.63 -1.43 16.19
N LEU A 309 -1.54 -0.66 16.39
CA LEU A 309 -0.70 -0.67 17.59
C LEU A 309 -1.49 -0.35 18.87
N TYR A 310 -2.43 0.59 18.78
CA TYR A 310 -3.27 0.98 19.91
C TYR A 310 -4.59 0.21 19.99
N SER A 311 -4.79 -0.78 19.15
CA SER A 311 -5.97 -1.63 19.16
C SER A 311 -5.76 -2.90 20.00
N ALA A 312 -6.88 -3.55 20.34
CA ALA A 312 -6.83 -4.86 20.99
C ALA A 312 -6.18 -5.96 20.13
N TYR A 313 -6.00 -5.74 18.83
CA TYR A 313 -5.31 -6.68 17.97
C TYR A 313 -3.82 -6.79 18.29
N ALA A 314 -3.18 -5.69 18.66
CA ALA A 314 -1.78 -5.68 19.08
C ALA A 314 -1.61 -6.26 20.50
N ASP A 315 -2.62 -6.11 21.36
CA ASP A 315 -2.61 -6.59 22.75
C ASP A 315 -3.25 -7.99 22.87
N GLY A 316 -2.67 -8.98 22.19
CA GLY A 316 -3.08 -10.39 22.29
C GLY A 316 -4.15 -10.84 21.31
N GLY A 317 -4.57 -9.99 20.40
CA GLY A 317 -5.52 -10.32 19.33
C GLY A 317 -6.98 -10.20 19.75
N VAL A 318 -7.87 -10.38 18.77
CA VAL A 318 -9.31 -10.32 18.96
C VAL A 318 -9.95 -11.63 18.49
N TYR A 319 -10.80 -12.21 19.34
CA TYR A 319 -11.56 -13.39 18.95
C TYR A 319 -12.58 -13.04 17.86
N ALA A 320 -12.30 -13.47 16.66
CA ALA A 320 -13.12 -13.20 15.47
C ALA A 320 -13.42 -14.49 14.69
N PRO A 321 -14.25 -15.41 15.25
CA PRO A 321 -14.47 -16.75 14.69
C PRO A 321 -15.12 -16.74 13.29
N GLN A 322 -15.70 -15.60 12.86
CA GLN A 322 -16.26 -15.42 11.53
C GLN A 322 -15.20 -15.38 10.41
N PHE A 323 -13.94 -15.17 10.74
CA PHE A 323 -12.84 -15.21 9.78
C PHE A 323 -12.16 -16.56 9.81
N ALA A 324 -12.03 -17.22 8.66
CA ALA A 324 -11.35 -18.50 8.54
C ALA A 324 -9.89 -18.39 9.00
N GLY A 325 -9.46 -19.28 9.89
CA GLY A 325 -8.10 -19.30 10.41
C GLY A 325 -7.81 -18.30 11.53
N ALA A 326 -8.79 -17.52 11.97
CA ALA A 326 -8.64 -16.67 13.15
C ALA A 326 -8.33 -17.55 14.38
N LYS A 327 -7.18 -17.30 14.99
CA LYS A 327 -6.83 -17.85 16.30
C LYS A 327 -6.96 -16.73 17.33
N PRO A 328 -7.38 -17.07 18.56
CA PRO A 328 -7.37 -16.08 19.62
C PRO A 328 -5.96 -15.63 19.94
#